data_3524719970949230d1cbda73b8efbaa3
#
_entry.id   3524719970949230d1cbda73b8efbaa3
#
_cell.length_a   1.000
_cell.length_b   1.000
_cell.length_c   1.000
_cell.angle_alpha   90.00
_cell.angle_beta   90.00
_cell.angle_gamma   90.00
#
_symmetry.space_group_name_H-M   'P 1'
#
loop_
_entity.id
_entity.type
_entity.pdbx_description
1 polymer ?
#
loop_
_entity_poly.entity_id
_entity_poly.type
_entity_poly.pdbx_seq_one_letter_code
_entity_poly.pdbx_strand_id
1 'polypeptide(L)'
;VLALVMTMSLVTVSAGAKDFTDSEDLSGEAYAEAVNVMSEMGIIDGYAGGAFQPQGTLTRGAAAKIIACMMLGKTTAEALGTQAAPFKDVPVGSTFAGYIAYCVESGLIDGYADGTFRPSAQLTGFAFLKMLLTALGYDSAIEGFTGTNWTVNVASRALAAGLTKGNEN
;
A
#
# COMPACT_ATOMS: atom_id res chain seq x y z
N VAL A 1 -35.33 30.95 -23.87
CA VAL A 1 -34.47 29.77 -23.80
C VAL A 1 -33.14 30.20 -23.17
N LEU A 2 -33.00 29.95 -21.86
CA LEU A 2 -31.83 30.36 -21.09
C LEU A 2 -30.84 29.19 -21.14
N ALA A 3 -29.77 29.34 -21.92
CA ALA A 3 -28.66 28.38 -21.98
C ALA A 3 -27.78 28.55 -20.72
N LEU A 4 -27.92 27.61 -19.77
CA LEU A 4 -27.05 27.50 -18.61
C LEU A 4 -25.72 26.91 -19.09
N VAL A 5 -24.73 27.73 -19.33
CA VAL A 5 -23.35 27.29 -19.56
C VAL A 5 -22.80 26.89 -18.19
N MET A 6 -22.78 25.59 -17.91
CA MET A 6 -21.99 25.04 -16.82
C MET A 6 -20.49 25.15 -17.20
N THR A 7 -19.84 26.17 -16.72
CA THR A 7 -18.39 26.21 -16.66
C THR A 7 -17.95 25.19 -15.60
N MET A 8 -17.60 23.97 -16.03
CA MET A 8 -16.81 23.06 -15.21
C MET A 8 -15.46 23.75 -14.94
N SER A 9 -15.38 24.39 -13.78
CA SER A 9 -14.11 24.81 -13.22
C SER A 9 -13.32 23.55 -12.95
N LEU A 10 -12.36 23.22 -13.82
CA LEU A 10 -11.29 22.28 -13.47
C LEU A 10 -10.55 22.94 -12.30
N VAL A 11 -10.89 22.54 -11.10
CA VAL A 11 -10.02 22.77 -9.96
C VAL A 11 -8.83 21.84 -10.19
N THR A 12 -7.81 22.36 -10.83
CA THR A 12 -6.48 21.77 -10.77
C THR A 12 -6.02 21.95 -9.34
N VAL A 13 -6.31 20.97 -8.48
CA VAL A 13 -5.60 20.81 -7.23
C VAL A 13 -4.18 20.41 -7.65
N SER A 14 -3.33 21.41 -7.80
CA SER A 14 -1.90 21.20 -7.78
C SER A 14 -1.53 20.90 -6.32
N ALA A 15 -1.84 19.70 -5.86
CA ALA A 15 -1.12 19.10 -4.79
C ALA A 15 0.27 18.82 -5.38
N GLY A 16 1.25 19.65 -5.06
CA GLY A 16 2.61 19.46 -5.57
C GLY A 16 3.08 18.06 -5.16
N ALA A 17 3.61 17.33 -6.14
CA ALA A 17 4.31 16.09 -5.87
C ALA A 17 5.28 16.35 -4.73
N LYS A 18 5.36 15.43 -3.77
CA LYS A 18 6.29 15.57 -2.66
C LYS A 18 7.70 15.48 -3.22
N ASP A 19 8.47 16.55 -3.09
CA ASP A 19 9.88 16.54 -3.49
C ASP A 19 10.64 15.63 -2.53
N PHE A 20 10.92 14.41 -2.96
CA PHE A 20 11.79 13.52 -2.22
C PHE A 20 13.24 13.98 -2.33
N THR A 21 13.98 13.91 -1.21
CA THR A 21 15.38 14.35 -1.16
C THR A 21 16.33 13.52 -2.04
N ASP A 22 15.89 12.34 -2.45
CA ASP A 22 16.53 11.39 -3.36
C ASP A 22 15.79 11.27 -4.70
N SER A 23 15.12 12.33 -5.14
CA SER A 23 14.36 12.36 -6.40
C SER A 23 15.23 12.10 -7.64
N GLU A 24 16.54 12.35 -7.55
CA GLU A 24 17.49 12.01 -8.62
C GLU A 24 17.55 10.50 -8.87
N ASP A 25 17.43 9.69 -7.81
CA ASP A 25 17.41 8.23 -7.90
C ASP A 25 16.13 7.69 -8.56
N LEU A 26 15.09 8.51 -8.65
CA LEU A 26 13.83 8.20 -9.33
C LEU A 26 13.84 8.65 -10.79
N SER A 27 14.75 9.54 -11.16
CA SER A 27 14.77 10.17 -12.47
C SER A 27 15.06 9.14 -13.57
N GLY A 28 14.14 9.03 -14.53
CA GLY A 28 14.24 8.08 -15.64
C GLY A 28 13.75 6.67 -15.32
N GLU A 29 13.37 6.38 -14.07
CA GLU A 29 12.80 5.10 -13.71
C GLU A 29 11.33 4.99 -14.16
N ALA A 30 10.95 3.82 -14.66
CA ALA A 30 9.59 3.58 -15.17
C ALA A 30 8.49 3.77 -14.11
N TYR A 31 8.85 3.67 -12.83
CA TYR A 31 7.92 3.82 -11.69
C TYR A 31 7.89 5.25 -11.11
N ALA A 32 8.70 6.19 -11.62
CA ALA A 32 8.77 7.55 -11.06
C ALA A 32 7.41 8.26 -11.05
N GLU A 33 6.65 8.16 -12.15
CA GLU A 33 5.31 8.73 -12.23
C GLU A 33 4.36 8.09 -11.18
N ALA A 34 4.41 6.78 -11.01
CA ALA A 34 3.60 6.07 -10.02
C ALA A 34 3.93 6.51 -8.59
N VAL A 35 5.21 6.71 -8.26
CA VAL A 35 5.66 7.22 -6.96
C VAL A 35 5.08 8.62 -6.71
N ASN A 36 5.15 9.51 -7.70
CA ASN A 36 4.61 10.86 -7.60
C ASN A 36 3.09 10.83 -7.36
N VAL A 37 2.33 10.09 -8.18
CA VAL A 37 0.88 9.97 -8.04
C VAL A 37 0.50 9.40 -6.66
N MET A 38 1.15 8.32 -6.22
CA MET A 38 0.88 7.70 -4.93
C MET A 38 1.23 8.62 -3.75
N SER A 39 2.26 9.46 -3.91
CA SER A 39 2.64 10.47 -2.94
C SER A 39 1.64 11.62 -2.88
N GLU A 40 1.17 12.13 -4.02
CA GLU A 40 0.12 13.14 -4.10
C GLU A 40 -1.20 12.66 -3.47
N MET A 41 -1.54 11.40 -3.67
CA MET A 41 -2.70 10.77 -3.03
C MET A 41 -2.49 10.54 -1.52
N GLY A 42 -1.29 10.76 -1.00
CA GLY A 42 -0.93 10.53 0.39
C GLY A 42 -0.88 9.05 0.80
N ILE A 43 -0.74 8.15 -0.16
CA ILE A 43 -0.59 6.70 0.07
C ILE A 43 0.86 6.37 0.47
N ILE A 44 1.82 7.10 -0.10
CA ILE A 44 3.25 6.99 0.18
C ILE A 44 3.76 8.32 0.75
N ASP A 45 4.36 8.29 1.93
CA ASP A 45 4.92 9.48 2.58
C ASP A 45 6.45 9.55 2.51
N GLY A 46 7.13 8.48 2.09
CA GLY A 46 8.59 8.33 2.20
C GLY A 46 9.03 8.11 3.64
N TYR A 47 10.33 8.23 3.86
CA TYR A 47 10.98 8.01 5.15
C TYR A 47 11.22 9.33 5.92
N ALA A 48 11.59 9.22 7.19
CA ALA A 48 12.08 10.35 7.96
C ALA A 48 13.28 10.99 7.24
N GLY A 49 13.28 12.32 7.11
CA GLY A 49 14.28 13.04 6.31
C GLY A 49 13.86 13.31 4.86
N GLY A 50 12.68 12.82 4.44
CA GLY A 50 12.08 13.17 3.16
C GLY A 50 12.54 12.32 1.97
N ALA A 51 13.31 11.24 2.19
CA ALA A 51 13.73 10.31 1.14
C ALA A 51 12.62 9.29 0.81
N PHE A 52 12.56 8.85 -0.44
CA PHE A 52 11.71 7.73 -0.87
C PHE A 52 12.40 6.38 -0.66
N GLN A 53 13.71 6.30 -0.90
CA GLN A 53 14.55 5.11 -0.83
C GLN A 53 14.08 3.98 -1.76
N PRO A 54 14.18 4.14 -3.08
CA PRO A 54 13.68 3.16 -4.06
C PRO A 54 14.33 1.78 -3.93
N GLN A 55 15.56 1.72 -3.42
CA GLN A 55 16.27 0.46 -3.15
C GLN A 55 16.04 -0.04 -1.71
N GLY A 56 15.24 0.66 -0.93
CA GLY A 56 14.89 0.29 0.43
C GLY A 56 13.97 -0.94 0.48
N THR A 57 13.95 -1.61 1.63
CA THR A 57 13.09 -2.77 1.82
C THR A 57 11.75 -2.36 2.42
N LEU A 58 10.65 -2.81 1.82
CA LEU A 58 9.32 -2.62 2.39
C LEU A 58 9.12 -3.56 3.58
N THR A 59 8.71 -2.99 4.73
CA THR A 59 8.36 -3.79 5.91
C THR A 59 6.87 -4.14 5.91
N ARG A 60 6.49 -5.19 6.65
CA ARG A 60 5.08 -5.59 6.80
C ARG A 60 4.21 -4.51 7.42
N GLY A 61 4.73 -3.76 8.39
CA GLY A 61 4.02 -2.63 9.00
C GLY A 61 3.79 -1.48 8.01
N ALA A 62 4.82 -1.14 7.22
CA ALA A 62 4.69 -0.12 6.18
C ALA A 62 3.71 -0.53 5.08
N ALA A 63 3.71 -1.81 4.69
CA ALA A 63 2.75 -2.35 3.74
C ALA A 63 1.30 -2.26 4.27
N ALA A 64 1.07 -2.56 5.55
CA ALA A 64 -0.25 -2.39 6.17
C ALA A 64 -0.72 -0.93 6.11
N LYS A 65 0.18 0.04 6.37
CA LYS A 65 -0.13 1.47 6.21
C LYS A 65 -0.51 1.80 4.77
N ILE A 66 0.28 1.37 3.79
CA ILE A 66 -0.01 1.61 2.36
C ILE A 66 -1.39 1.06 1.99
N ILE A 67 -1.68 -0.20 2.33
CA ILE A 67 -2.97 -0.83 2.02
C ILE A 67 -4.12 -0.08 2.72
N ALA A 68 -3.98 0.28 3.99
CA ALA A 68 -5.01 1.05 4.70
C ALA A 68 -5.25 2.42 4.05
N CYS A 69 -4.19 3.14 3.65
CA CYS A 69 -4.32 4.41 2.94
C CYS A 69 -4.98 4.25 1.56
N MET A 70 -4.69 3.17 0.83
CA MET A 70 -5.35 2.85 -0.44
C MET A 70 -6.85 2.59 -0.27
N MET A 71 -7.24 1.88 0.79
CA MET A 71 -8.63 1.46 1.03
C MET A 71 -9.49 2.59 1.61
N LEU A 72 -8.94 3.41 2.49
CA LEU A 72 -9.68 4.41 3.28
C LEU A 72 -9.42 5.86 2.85
N GLY A 73 -8.36 6.10 2.08
CA GLY A 73 -7.77 7.41 1.91
C GLY A 73 -6.92 7.83 3.11
N LYS A 74 -5.96 8.75 2.89
CA LYS A 74 -4.99 9.16 3.91
C LYS A 74 -5.63 9.63 5.22
N THR A 75 -6.54 10.58 5.14
CA THR A 75 -7.15 11.21 6.33
C THR A 75 -7.85 10.20 7.23
N THR A 76 -8.63 9.28 6.64
CA THR A 76 -9.35 8.24 7.39
C THR A 76 -8.38 7.22 7.97
N ALA A 77 -7.37 6.82 7.20
CA ALA A 77 -6.36 5.88 7.65
C ALA A 77 -5.53 6.41 8.81
N GLU A 78 -5.15 7.70 8.79
CA GLU A 78 -4.45 8.35 9.90
C GLU A 78 -5.33 8.47 11.17
N ALA A 79 -6.64 8.57 11.01
CA ALA A 79 -7.59 8.61 12.12
C ALA A 79 -7.77 7.26 12.84
N LEU A 80 -7.26 6.14 12.28
CA LEU A 80 -7.24 4.84 12.97
C LEU A 80 -6.44 4.87 14.28
N GLY A 81 -5.54 5.84 14.41
CA GLY A 81 -4.74 6.05 15.61
C GLY A 81 -3.75 4.93 15.89
N THR A 82 -3.39 4.80 17.17
CA THR A 82 -2.41 3.83 17.64
C THR A 82 -3.04 2.77 18.56
N GLN A 83 -4.26 2.35 18.25
CA GLN A 83 -4.95 1.28 18.96
C GLN A 83 -4.14 -0.02 18.90
N ALA A 84 -4.23 -0.84 19.93
CA ALA A 84 -3.54 -2.12 19.91
C ALA A 84 -4.12 -3.03 18.81
N ALA A 85 -3.26 -3.56 17.96
CA ALA A 85 -3.62 -4.66 17.08
C ALA A 85 -3.64 -5.99 17.87
N PRO A 86 -4.32 -7.06 17.37
CA PRO A 86 -4.48 -8.33 18.08
C PRO A 86 -3.20 -9.20 18.03
N PHE A 87 -2.03 -8.59 18.16
CA PHE A 87 -0.73 -9.26 18.10
C PHE A 87 0.17 -8.84 19.25
N LYS A 88 0.83 -9.82 19.88
CA LYS A 88 1.69 -9.60 21.06
C LYS A 88 2.90 -8.69 20.81
N ASP A 89 3.32 -8.55 19.54
CA ASP A 89 4.45 -7.72 19.11
C ASP A 89 4.02 -6.37 18.49
N VAL A 90 2.75 -6.01 18.60
CA VAL A 90 2.20 -4.72 18.16
C VAL A 90 1.51 -4.04 19.35
N PRO A 91 2.30 -3.40 20.26
CA PRO A 91 1.74 -2.75 21.43
C PRO A 91 0.97 -1.49 21.09
N VAL A 92 0.13 -1.04 22.03
CA VAL A 92 -0.49 0.29 22.02
C VAL A 92 0.61 1.35 21.85
N GLY A 93 0.36 2.33 21.02
CA GLY A 93 1.34 3.38 20.68
C GLY A 93 2.29 3.02 19.54
N SER A 94 2.27 1.79 19.03
CA SER A 94 2.99 1.43 17.82
C SER A 94 2.47 2.23 16.62
N THR A 95 3.38 2.82 15.84
CA THR A 95 3.05 3.63 14.65
C THR A 95 2.13 2.90 13.66
N PHE A 96 2.23 1.58 13.57
CA PHE A 96 1.46 0.79 12.62
C PHE A 96 0.23 0.10 13.25
N ALA A 97 -0.02 0.27 14.56
CA ALA A 97 -1.04 -0.51 15.27
C ALA A 97 -2.43 -0.39 14.64
N GLY A 98 -2.92 0.82 14.38
CA GLY A 98 -4.24 1.04 13.78
C GLY A 98 -4.36 0.49 12.35
N TYR A 99 -3.32 0.70 11.53
CA TYR A 99 -3.29 0.17 10.16
C TYR A 99 -3.30 -1.36 10.13
N ILE A 100 -2.51 -1.99 11.02
CA ILE A 100 -2.47 -3.45 11.16
C ILE A 100 -3.82 -3.98 11.64
N ALA A 101 -4.42 -3.35 12.67
CA ALA A 101 -5.73 -3.75 13.17
C ALA A 101 -6.79 -3.70 12.05
N TYR A 102 -6.89 -2.59 11.35
CA TYR A 102 -7.80 -2.44 10.21
C TYR A 102 -7.60 -3.51 9.14
N CYS A 103 -6.36 -3.70 8.70
CA CYS A 103 -6.07 -4.66 7.63
C CYS A 103 -6.38 -6.11 8.03
N VAL A 104 -6.17 -6.47 9.31
CA VAL A 104 -6.49 -7.81 9.82
C VAL A 104 -8.00 -8.00 9.98
N GLU A 105 -8.71 -7.03 10.57
CA GLU A 105 -10.16 -7.07 10.71
C GLU A 105 -10.89 -7.12 9.37
N SER A 106 -10.31 -6.48 8.35
CA SER A 106 -10.83 -6.49 6.97
C SER A 106 -10.39 -7.73 6.16
N GLY A 107 -9.62 -8.65 6.75
CA GLY A 107 -9.14 -9.86 6.05
C GLY A 107 -8.11 -9.59 4.95
N LEU A 108 -7.48 -8.42 4.94
CA LEU A 108 -6.49 -8.02 3.91
C LEU A 108 -5.10 -8.59 4.18
N ILE A 109 -4.77 -8.80 5.46
CA ILE A 109 -3.47 -9.30 5.91
C ILE A 109 -3.70 -10.24 7.08
N ASP A 110 -2.93 -11.33 7.12
CA ASP A 110 -2.91 -12.25 8.25
C ASP A 110 -1.66 -12.06 9.12
N GLY A 111 -1.78 -12.39 10.41
CA GLY A 111 -0.64 -12.60 11.30
C GLY A 111 -0.02 -13.98 11.12
N TYR A 112 0.99 -14.28 11.95
CA TYR A 112 1.60 -15.59 12.01
C TYR A 112 0.89 -16.49 13.04
N ALA A 113 1.00 -17.80 12.85
CA ALA A 113 0.41 -18.80 13.74
C ALA A 113 0.89 -18.70 15.21
N ASP A 114 2.04 -18.09 15.45
CA ASP A 114 2.62 -17.85 16.77
C ASP A 114 2.02 -16.62 17.50
N GLY A 115 1.03 -15.96 16.89
CA GLY A 115 0.37 -14.78 17.44
C GLY A 115 1.18 -13.49 17.27
N THR A 116 2.16 -13.47 16.36
CA THR A 116 2.91 -12.27 15.99
C THR A 116 2.45 -11.71 14.63
N PHE A 117 2.69 -10.42 14.41
CA PHE A 117 2.55 -9.77 13.10
C PHE A 117 3.91 -9.51 12.43
N ARG A 118 4.92 -9.26 13.21
CA ARG A 118 6.29 -8.92 12.80
C ARG A 118 6.34 -7.65 11.93
N PRO A 119 5.93 -6.48 12.46
CA PRO A 119 5.78 -5.26 11.68
C PRO A 119 7.09 -4.79 11.02
N SER A 120 8.24 -5.07 11.63
CA SER A 120 9.57 -4.72 11.10
C SER A 120 10.15 -5.77 10.14
N ALA A 121 9.48 -6.91 9.95
CA ALA A 121 9.97 -7.92 9.03
C ALA A 121 9.88 -7.44 7.58
N GLN A 122 10.91 -7.75 6.80
CA GLN A 122 10.94 -7.47 5.37
C GLN A 122 9.82 -8.23 4.65
N LEU A 123 9.14 -7.55 3.73
CA LEU A 123 8.11 -8.11 2.89
C LEU A 123 8.68 -8.41 1.49
N THR A 124 8.36 -9.59 0.96
CA THR A 124 8.69 -9.92 -0.43
C THR A 124 7.69 -9.26 -1.40
N GLY A 125 8.10 -9.02 -2.65
CA GLY A 125 7.21 -8.50 -3.69
C GLY A 125 5.96 -9.37 -3.88
N PHE A 126 6.10 -10.71 -3.88
CA PHE A 126 4.94 -11.61 -3.98
C PHE A 126 3.99 -11.51 -2.78
N ALA A 127 4.53 -11.32 -1.57
CA ALA A 127 3.68 -11.12 -0.40
C ALA A 127 2.92 -9.79 -0.48
N PHE A 128 3.53 -8.73 -1.01
CA PHE A 128 2.85 -7.46 -1.25
C PHE A 128 1.80 -7.58 -2.36
N LEU A 129 2.10 -8.25 -3.48
CA LEU A 129 1.12 -8.53 -4.53
C LEU A 129 -0.09 -9.32 -4.02
N LYS A 130 0.14 -10.32 -3.13
CA LYS A 130 -0.97 -11.02 -2.48
C LYS A 130 -1.87 -10.05 -1.71
N MET A 131 -1.29 -9.14 -0.92
CA MET A 131 -2.05 -8.13 -0.16
C MET A 131 -2.86 -7.23 -1.10
N LEU A 132 -2.26 -6.76 -2.20
CA LEU A 132 -2.95 -5.95 -3.20
C LEU A 132 -4.12 -6.71 -3.86
N LEU A 133 -3.90 -7.97 -4.25
CA LEU A 133 -4.96 -8.80 -4.82
C LEU A 133 -6.11 -9.00 -3.84
N THR A 134 -5.80 -9.28 -2.57
CA THR A 134 -6.83 -9.40 -1.53
C THR A 134 -7.60 -8.08 -1.34
N ALA A 135 -6.91 -6.93 -1.37
CA ALA A 135 -7.54 -5.61 -1.33
C ALA A 135 -8.43 -5.33 -2.55
N LEU A 136 -8.12 -5.92 -3.71
CA LEU A 136 -8.98 -5.89 -4.91
C LEU A 136 -10.16 -6.86 -4.86
N GLY A 137 -10.30 -7.63 -3.78
CA GLY A 137 -11.43 -8.54 -3.55
C GLY A 137 -11.20 -9.99 -4.01
N TYR A 138 -9.97 -10.37 -4.35
CA TYR A 138 -9.64 -11.77 -4.63
C TYR A 138 -9.56 -12.57 -3.33
N ASP A 139 -10.29 -13.69 -3.26
CA ASP A 139 -10.28 -14.58 -2.10
C ASP A 139 -9.03 -15.47 -2.09
N SER A 140 -8.21 -15.35 -1.04
CA SER A 140 -6.95 -16.08 -0.93
C SER A 140 -7.11 -17.62 -0.92
N ALA A 141 -8.24 -18.14 -0.44
CA ALA A 141 -8.50 -19.57 -0.42
C ALA A 141 -8.94 -20.08 -1.80
N ILE A 142 -9.81 -19.33 -2.49
CA ILE A 142 -10.30 -19.67 -3.84
C ILE A 142 -9.17 -19.58 -4.87
N GLU A 143 -8.36 -18.52 -4.76
CA GLU A 143 -7.25 -18.23 -5.68
C GLU A 143 -5.98 -19.05 -5.39
N GLY A 144 -5.98 -19.80 -4.29
CA GLY A 144 -4.82 -20.60 -3.89
C GLY A 144 -3.60 -19.76 -3.48
N PHE A 145 -3.83 -18.61 -2.85
CA PHE A 145 -2.75 -17.73 -2.32
C PHE A 145 -2.16 -18.27 -1.02
N THR A 146 -2.35 -19.54 -0.74
CA THR A 146 -1.84 -20.30 0.41
C THR A 146 -1.23 -21.62 -0.06
N GLY A 147 -0.48 -22.29 0.82
CA GLY A 147 0.16 -23.58 0.49
C GLY A 147 1.40 -23.45 -0.38
N THR A 148 1.85 -24.55 -0.98
CA THR A 148 3.18 -24.65 -1.63
C THR A 148 3.33 -23.77 -2.88
N ASN A 149 2.27 -23.60 -3.65
CA ASN A 149 2.30 -22.91 -4.95
C ASN A 149 1.78 -21.46 -4.88
N TRP A 150 1.62 -20.92 -3.69
CA TRP A 150 0.99 -19.62 -3.51
C TRP A 150 1.64 -18.48 -4.32
N THR A 151 2.97 -18.47 -4.43
CA THR A 151 3.71 -17.44 -5.19
C THR A 151 3.40 -17.48 -6.68
N VAL A 152 3.29 -18.69 -7.26
CA VAL A 152 2.95 -18.88 -8.67
C VAL A 152 1.52 -18.42 -8.93
N ASN A 153 0.59 -18.75 -8.04
CA ASN A 153 -0.80 -18.36 -8.16
C ASN A 153 -0.96 -16.83 -8.02
N VAL A 154 -0.26 -16.21 -7.07
CA VAL A 154 -0.21 -14.75 -6.92
C VAL A 154 0.37 -14.10 -8.18
N ALA A 155 1.50 -14.58 -8.71
CA ALA A 155 2.11 -14.04 -9.92
C ALA A 155 1.16 -14.13 -11.13
N SER A 156 0.54 -15.29 -11.33
CA SER A 156 -0.41 -15.50 -12.42
C SER A 156 -1.63 -14.57 -12.32
N ARG A 157 -2.17 -14.43 -11.12
CA ARG A 157 -3.32 -13.55 -10.90
C ARG A 157 -2.95 -12.08 -11.02
N ALA A 158 -1.79 -11.65 -10.50
CA ALA A 158 -1.30 -10.29 -10.63
C ALA A 158 -1.10 -9.89 -12.09
N LEU A 159 -0.54 -10.80 -12.91
CA LEU A 159 -0.41 -10.61 -14.35
C LEU A 159 -1.79 -10.44 -15.02
N ALA A 160 -2.73 -11.34 -14.72
CA ALA A 160 -4.08 -11.29 -15.26
C ALA A 160 -4.86 -10.02 -14.83
N ALA A 161 -4.60 -9.51 -13.62
CA ALA A 161 -5.15 -8.27 -13.11
C ALA A 161 -4.43 -7.01 -13.62
N GLY A 162 -3.35 -7.15 -14.39
CA GLY A 162 -2.57 -6.03 -14.93
C GLY A 162 -1.66 -5.32 -13.92
N LEU A 163 -1.45 -5.90 -12.72
CA LEU A 163 -0.62 -5.29 -11.67
C LEU A 163 0.88 -5.33 -11.97
N THR A 164 1.31 -6.13 -12.94
CA THR A 164 2.72 -6.25 -13.36
C THR A 164 2.99 -5.55 -14.67
N LYS A 165 2.00 -4.89 -15.26
CA LYS A 165 2.14 -4.18 -16.52
C LYS A 165 3.18 -3.06 -16.40
N GLY A 166 4.18 -3.08 -17.29
CA GLY A 166 5.32 -2.16 -17.23
C GLY A 166 6.55 -2.67 -16.48
N ASN A 167 6.46 -3.82 -15.80
CA ASN A 167 7.58 -4.51 -15.12
C ASN A 167 7.83 -5.89 -15.72
N GLU A 168 7.75 -6.00 -17.04
CA GLU A 168 7.82 -7.26 -17.78
C GLU A 168 9.28 -7.68 -18.13
N ASN A 169 10.27 -7.11 -17.40
CA ASN A 169 11.70 -7.41 -17.59
C ASN A 169 12.16 -8.54 -16.68
#